data_28f81fcc125b1a2815a34e0cdd04e091
#
_entry.id   28f81fcc125b1a2815a34e0cdd04e091
#
_cell.length_a   1.000
_cell.length_b   1.000
_cell.length_c   1.000
_cell.angle_alpha   90.00
_cell.angle_beta   90.00
_cell.angle_gamma   90.00
#
_symmetry.space_group_name_H-M   'P 1'
#
loop_
_entity.id
_entity.type
_entity.pdbx_description
1 polymer ?
#
loop_
_entity_poly.entity_id
_entity_poly.type
_entity_poly.pdbx_seq_one_letter_code
_entity_poly.pdbx_strand_id
1 'polypeptide(L)'
;IVEDFAPLARERGENARAQRWEDAAHGWRNALHADGWDGQWYRRAFFDDGTPLGTHANAECRIDLIAQAWAVISNAAAPAFQRMALTALDTHLVDPHAGLIKLLTPPLQDARPSAGYIQAYPPGVRENGGQYSHAGVWALMAQAKSGHADAAYRYFTYLSPAHRAAHA
;
A
#
# COMPACT_ATOMS: atom_id res chain seq x y z
N ILE A 1 -10.72 11.56 1.06
CA ILE A 1 -11.59 12.12 2.11
C ILE A 1 -11.70 13.64 1.95
N VAL A 2 -10.65 14.43 2.17
CA VAL A 2 -10.78 15.91 2.15
C VAL A 2 -11.29 16.44 0.80
N GLU A 3 -10.89 15.85 -0.31
CA GLU A 3 -11.38 16.21 -1.66
C GLU A 3 -12.84 15.82 -1.86
N ASP A 4 -13.28 14.71 -1.30
CA ASP A 4 -14.68 14.27 -1.40
C ASP A 4 -15.59 15.16 -0.55
N PHE A 5 -15.06 15.73 0.54
CA PHE A 5 -15.81 16.61 1.43
C PHE A 5 -15.74 18.11 1.04
N ALA A 6 -14.75 18.52 0.26
CA ALA A 6 -14.63 19.92 -0.16
C ALA A 6 -15.88 20.43 -0.94
N PRO A 7 -16.47 19.68 -1.89
CA PRO A 7 -17.72 20.09 -2.54
C PRO A 7 -18.87 20.30 -1.56
N LEU A 8 -19.02 19.40 -0.58
CA LEU A 8 -20.08 19.52 0.44
C LEU A 8 -19.90 20.77 1.31
N ALA A 9 -18.65 21.13 1.64
CA ALA A 9 -18.39 22.38 2.36
C ALA A 9 -18.78 23.61 1.50
N ARG A 10 -18.53 23.56 0.18
CA ARG A 10 -18.94 24.63 -0.74
C ARG A 10 -20.46 24.78 -0.81
N GLU A 11 -21.20 23.67 -0.91
CA GLU A 11 -22.67 23.66 -0.90
C GLU A 11 -23.25 24.29 0.37
N ARG A 12 -22.52 24.21 1.48
CA ARG A 12 -22.88 24.84 2.75
C ARG A 12 -22.41 26.28 2.90
N GLY A 13 -21.80 26.86 1.88
CA GLY A 13 -21.23 28.20 1.90
C GLY A 13 -19.88 28.33 2.62
N GLU A 14 -19.27 27.21 3.01
CA GLU A 14 -18.00 27.18 3.75
C GLU A 14 -16.78 27.18 2.81
N ASN A 15 -16.73 28.13 1.89
CA ASN A 15 -15.74 28.17 0.82
C ASN A 15 -14.27 28.18 1.32
N ALA A 16 -13.99 28.91 2.41
CA ALA A 16 -12.65 28.96 2.97
C ALA A 16 -12.21 27.61 3.57
N ARG A 17 -13.15 26.80 4.08
CA ARG A 17 -12.87 25.44 4.55
C ARG A 17 -12.57 24.51 3.37
N ALA A 18 -13.40 24.55 2.35
CA ALA A 18 -13.20 23.75 1.14
C ALA A 18 -11.82 24.03 0.52
N GLN A 19 -11.47 25.31 0.38
CA GLN A 19 -10.17 25.70 -0.17
C GLN A 19 -9.00 25.15 0.66
N ARG A 20 -9.04 25.29 2.00
CA ARG A 20 -7.98 24.73 2.87
C ARG A 20 -7.83 23.22 2.71
N TRP A 21 -8.93 22.48 2.50
CA TRP A 21 -8.88 21.04 2.30
C TRP A 21 -8.27 20.66 0.95
N GLU A 22 -8.59 21.39 -0.10
CA GLU A 22 -8.01 21.20 -1.43
C GLU A 22 -6.51 21.52 -1.43
N ASP A 23 -6.12 22.64 -0.81
CA ASP A 23 -4.71 23.01 -0.66
C ASP A 23 -3.92 21.96 0.15
N ALA A 24 -4.50 21.45 1.22
CA ALA A 24 -3.91 20.38 2.02
C ALA A 24 -3.75 19.09 1.21
N ALA A 25 -4.77 18.68 0.46
CA ALA A 25 -4.70 17.50 -0.40
C ALA A 25 -3.60 17.62 -1.46
N HIS A 26 -3.48 18.81 -2.06
CA HIS A 26 -2.42 19.10 -3.02
C HIS A 26 -1.03 19.03 -2.38
N GLY A 27 -0.86 19.65 -1.21
CA GLY A 27 0.39 19.60 -0.44
C GLY A 27 0.79 18.16 -0.08
N TRP A 28 -0.15 17.34 0.39
CA TRP A 28 0.11 15.94 0.73
C TRP A 28 0.49 15.09 -0.48
N ARG A 29 -0.14 15.31 -1.65
CA ARG A 29 0.28 14.61 -2.88
C ARG A 29 1.70 14.96 -3.28
N ASN A 30 2.06 16.24 -3.19
CA ASN A 30 3.41 16.69 -3.51
C ASN A 30 4.44 16.07 -2.55
N ALA A 31 4.17 16.06 -1.26
CA ALA A 31 5.02 15.43 -0.25
C ALA A 31 5.14 13.91 -0.46
N LEU A 32 4.01 13.23 -0.74
CA LEU A 32 4.02 11.81 -1.05
C LEU A 32 4.89 11.48 -2.26
N HIS A 33 4.84 12.33 -3.28
CA HIS A 33 5.66 12.14 -4.47
C HIS A 33 7.14 12.45 -4.22
N ALA A 34 7.43 13.54 -3.50
CA ALA A 34 8.81 13.97 -3.24
C ALA A 34 9.54 13.04 -2.27
N ASP A 35 8.88 12.67 -1.17
CA ASP A 35 9.50 11.95 -0.06
C ASP A 35 9.07 10.47 0.00
N GLY A 36 7.85 10.17 -0.43
CA GLY A 36 7.30 8.82 -0.39
C GLY A 36 7.75 7.91 -1.53
N TRP A 37 8.09 8.45 -2.69
CA TRP A 37 8.59 7.67 -3.83
C TRP A 37 10.09 7.40 -3.71
N ASP A 38 10.52 6.14 -3.87
CA ASP A 38 11.94 5.76 -3.74
C ASP A 38 12.67 5.57 -5.08
N GLY A 39 12.00 5.84 -6.19
CA GLY A 39 12.49 5.59 -7.54
C GLY A 39 11.90 4.34 -8.19
N GLN A 40 11.38 3.38 -7.40
CA GLN A 40 10.79 2.13 -7.88
C GLN A 40 9.36 1.92 -7.37
N TRP A 41 9.09 2.27 -6.10
CA TRP A 41 7.78 2.15 -5.46
C TRP A 41 7.62 3.12 -4.28
N TYR A 42 6.46 3.12 -3.62
CA TYR A 42 6.19 3.97 -2.47
C TYR A 42 6.72 3.35 -1.18
N ARG A 43 7.45 4.16 -0.41
CA ARG A 43 7.91 3.83 0.94
C ARG A 43 6.73 3.61 1.87
N ARG A 44 6.91 2.75 2.88
CA ARG A 44 5.89 2.48 3.88
C ARG A 44 5.79 3.59 4.93
N ALA A 45 6.91 4.04 5.42
CA ALA A 45 7.01 5.01 6.51
C ALA A 45 8.45 5.54 6.65
N PHE A 46 8.62 6.43 7.61
CA PHE A 46 9.91 6.86 8.14
C PHE A 46 9.91 6.65 9.64
N PHE A 47 11.05 6.27 10.19
CA PHE A 47 11.30 6.28 11.62
C PHE A 47 11.54 7.72 12.12
N ASP A 48 11.52 7.94 13.42
CA ASP A 48 11.69 9.27 14.02
C ASP A 48 13.04 9.93 13.70
N ASP A 49 14.07 9.13 13.39
CA ASP A 49 15.37 9.59 12.95
C ASP A 49 15.46 9.84 11.42
N GLY A 50 14.34 9.69 10.71
CA GLY A 50 14.26 9.86 9.25
C GLY A 50 14.66 8.62 8.44
N THR A 51 15.05 7.52 9.07
CA THR A 51 15.37 6.27 8.36
C THR A 51 14.13 5.75 7.62
N PRO A 52 14.19 5.47 6.31
CA PRO A 52 13.03 5.00 5.56
C PRO A 52 12.77 3.50 5.78
N LEU A 53 11.48 3.14 5.82
CA LEU A 53 10.98 1.77 5.83
C LEU A 53 10.19 1.50 4.55
N GLY A 54 10.37 0.32 3.96
CA GLY A 54 9.65 -0.07 2.74
C GLY A 54 10.28 0.52 1.47
N THR A 55 11.58 0.69 1.44
CA THR A 55 12.34 1.15 0.27
C THR A 55 13.23 0.05 -0.29
N HIS A 56 13.49 0.09 -1.60
CA HIS A 56 14.36 -0.87 -2.29
C HIS A 56 15.79 -0.95 -1.69
N ALA A 57 16.21 0.07 -0.97
CA ALA A 57 17.52 0.13 -0.32
C ALA A 57 17.57 -0.64 1.02
N ASN A 58 16.44 -0.98 1.63
CA ASN A 58 16.40 -1.75 2.86
C ASN A 58 16.84 -3.21 2.62
N ALA A 59 17.47 -3.83 3.61
CA ALA A 59 17.74 -5.27 3.60
C ALA A 59 16.45 -6.08 3.88
N GLU A 60 15.64 -5.58 4.81
CA GLU A 60 14.36 -6.14 5.25
C GLU A 60 13.23 -5.13 5.02
N CYS A 61 11.99 -5.58 4.86
CA CYS A 61 10.87 -4.75 4.51
C CYS A 61 11.19 -3.78 3.35
N ARG A 62 11.65 -4.34 2.24
CA ARG A 62 12.02 -3.53 1.05
C ARG A 62 10.80 -2.93 0.39
N ILE A 63 9.67 -3.64 0.41
CA ILE A 63 8.39 -3.20 -0.15
C ILE A 63 7.26 -3.62 0.78
N ASP A 64 6.23 -2.77 0.88
CA ASP A 64 5.03 -3.00 1.69
C ASP A 64 3.77 -2.83 0.83
N LEU A 65 2.83 -3.75 1.00
CA LEU A 65 1.59 -3.86 0.23
C LEU A 65 0.69 -2.64 0.40
N ILE A 66 0.59 -2.15 1.64
CA ILE A 66 -0.35 -1.07 1.99
C ILE A 66 0.01 0.21 1.24
N ALA A 67 1.30 0.57 1.21
CA ALA A 67 1.76 1.77 0.54
C ALA A 67 1.42 1.75 -0.96
N GLN A 68 1.62 0.62 -1.63
CA GLN A 68 1.33 0.48 -3.06
C GLN A 68 -0.18 0.51 -3.33
N ALA A 69 -0.96 -0.23 -2.56
CA ALA A 69 -2.41 -0.28 -2.74
C ALA A 69 -3.06 1.09 -2.51
N TRP A 70 -2.68 1.78 -1.44
CA TRP A 70 -3.26 3.08 -1.10
C TRP A 70 -2.80 4.23 -1.98
N ALA A 71 -1.63 4.16 -2.59
CA ALA A 71 -1.22 5.11 -3.63
C ALA A 71 -2.23 5.16 -4.80
N VAL A 72 -2.85 4.00 -5.10
CA VAL A 72 -3.89 3.86 -6.13
C VAL A 72 -5.29 4.18 -5.57
N ILE A 73 -5.67 3.55 -4.45
CA ILE A 73 -7.03 3.68 -3.89
C ILE A 73 -7.37 5.13 -3.56
N SER A 74 -6.43 5.86 -2.95
CA SER A 74 -6.58 7.26 -2.58
C SER A 74 -6.49 8.23 -3.77
N ASN A 75 -6.08 7.74 -4.94
CA ASN A 75 -5.75 8.57 -6.10
C ASN A 75 -4.67 9.64 -5.80
N ALA A 76 -3.81 9.38 -4.82
CA ALA A 76 -2.74 10.30 -4.44
C ALA A 76 -1.57 10.27 -5.45
N ALA A 77 -1.28 9.11 -6.02
CA ALA A 77 -0.24 8.94 -7.03
C ALA A 77 -0.73 9.34 -8.43
N ALA A 78 0.15 9.92 -9.24
CA ALA A 78 -0.14 10.14 -10.67
C ALA A 78 -0.23 8.79 -11.41
N PRO A 79 -0.99 8.69 -12.53
CA PRO A 79 -1.27 7.41 -13.20
C PRO A 79 -0.03 6.58 -13.57
N ALA A 80 1.07 7.21 -13.92
CA ALA A 80 2.32 6.50 -14.24
C ALA A 80 2.88 5.78 -12.99
N PHE A 81 2.88 6.46 -11.84
CA PHE A 81 3.35 5.90 -10.57
C PHE A 81 2.39 4.86 -10.00
N GLN A 82 1.07 5.01 -10.23
CA GLN A 82 0.10 3.97 -9.87
C GLN A 82 0.41 2.66 -10.60
N ARG A 83 0.67 2.71 -11.91
CA ARG A 83 1.06 1.52 -12.69
C ARG A 83 2.37 0.89 -12.19
N MET A 84 3.39 1.71 -11.91
CA MET A 84 4.66 1.23 -11.37
C MET A 84 4.47 0.56 -10.00
N ALA A 85 3.71 1.17 -9.11
CA ALA A 85 3.40 0.63 -7.78
C ALA A 85 2.67 -0.72 -7.87
N LEU A 86 1.66 -0.85 -8.76
CA LEU A 86 0.95 -2.12 -8.96
C LEU A 86 1.83 -3.19 -9.61
N THR A 87 2.72 -2.82 -10.53
CA THR A 87 3.70 -3.75 -11.10
C THR A 87 4.68 -4.24 -10.03
N ALA A 88 5.20 -3.34 -9.19
CA ALA A 88 6.09 -3.70 -8.10
C ALA A 88 5.39 -4.60 -7.07
N LEU A 89 4.13 -4.29 -6.72
CA LEU A 89 3.29 -5.11 -5.85
C LEU A 89 3.14 -6.54 -6.42
N ASP A 90 2.73 -6.68 -7.67
CA ASP A 90 2.53 -8.00 -8.31
C ASP A 90 3.85 -8.79 -8.39
N THR A 91 4.95 -8.11 -8.72
CA THR A 91 6.26 -8.74 -8.89
C THR A 91 6.88 -9.22 -7.57
N HIS A 92 6.76 -8.44 -6.50
CA HIS A 92 7.52 -8.67 -5.27
C HIS A 92 6.68 -9.27 -4.13
N LEU A 93 5.38 -9.01 -4.10
CA LEU A 93 4.52 -9.38 -2.97
C LEU A 93 3.56 -10.52 -3.30
N VAL A 94 3.28 -10.78 -4.58
CA VAL A 94 2.42 -11.90 -4.98
C VAL A 94 3.26 -13.13 -5.23
N ASP A 95 2.89 -14.22 -4.59
CA ASP A 95 3.47 -15.53 -4.78
C ASP A 95 2.41 -16.43 -5.44
N PRO A 96 2.45 -16.60 -6.78
CA PRO A 96 1.44 -17.38 -7.48
C PRO A 96 1.54 -18.88 -7.21
N HIS A 97 2.71 -19.38 -6.82
CA HIS A 97 2.90 -20.79 -6.47
C HIS A 97 2.19 -21.15 -5.15
N ALA A 98 2.40 -20.30 -4.15
CA ALA A 98 1.76 -20.48 -2.84
C ALA A 98 0.33 -19.93 -2.81
N GLY A 99 -0.10 -19.18 -3.83
CA GLY A 99 -1.38 -18.48 -3.83
C GLY A 99 -1.49 -17.47 -2.71
N LEU A 100 -0.43 -16.66 -2.50
CA LEU A 100 -0.32 -15.73 -1.38
C LEU A 100 -0.06 -14.31 -1.87
N ILE A 101 -0.55 -13.34 -1.09
CA ILE A 101 -0.21 -11.91 -1.21
C ILE A 101 0.45 -11.51 0.12
N LYS A 102 1.76 -11.29 0.09
CA LYS A 102 2.56 -10.94 1.27
C LYS A 102 2.31 -9.48 1.67
N LEU A 103 2.25 -9.21 2.97
CA LEU A 103 2.11 -7.83 3.44
C LEU A 103 3.37 -7.01 3.18
N LEU A 104 4.53 -7.59 3.43
CA LEU A 104 5.84 -6.98 3.17
C LEU A 104 6.88 -8.07 2.84
N THR A 105 8.00 -7.66 2.23
CA THR A 105 9.10 -8.59 1.94
C THR A 105 10.44 -7.86 1.84
N PRO A 106 11.59 -8.48 2.23
CA PRO A 106 11.69 -9.62 3.14
C PRO A 106 11.10 -9.32 4.53
N PRO A 107 10.71 -10.35 5.31
CA PRO A 107 10.25 -10.12 6.69
C PRO A 107 11.31 -9.43 7.55
N LEU A 108 10.84 -8.74 8.59
CA LEU A 108 11.66 -8.05 9.57
C LEU A 108 12.20 -9.06 10.61
N GLN A 109 13.51 -9.01 10.89
CA GLN A 109 14.18 -9.80 11.93
C GLN A 109 15.16 -8.94 12.72
N ASP A 110 16.13 -8.35 12.02
CA ASP A 110 17.25 -7.63 12.60
C ASP A 110 17.26 -6.14 12.24
N ALA A 111 16.17 -5.64 11.62
CA ALA A 111 16.08 -4.25 11.17
C ALA A 111 16.35 -3.25 12.30
N ARG A 112 17.11 -2.22 11.97
CA ARG A 112 17.41 -1.08 12.85
C ARG A 112 17.15 0.23 12.10
N PRO A 113 16.35 1.15 12.66
CA PRO A 113 15.59 1.03 13.93
C PRO A 113 14.57 -0.11 13.92
N SER A 114 14.17 -0.56 15.12
CA SER A 114 13.17 -1.65 15.24
C SER A 114 11.79 -1.16 14.81
N ALA A 115 11.09 -1.96 14.00
CA ALA A 115 9.71 -1.71 13.62
C ALA A 115 8.68 -2.09 14.73
N GLY A 116 9.15 -2.22 15.97
CA GLY A 116 8.30 -2.47 17.13
C GLY A 116 7.62 -3.85 17.09
N TYR A 117 6.31 -3.88 17.41
CA TYR A 117 5.57 -5.14 17.53
C TYR A 117 5.50 -5.94 16.21
N ILE A 118 5.57 -5.28 15.06
CA ILE A 118 5.58 -5.97 13.76
C ILE A 118 6.81 -6.88 13.65
N GLN A 119 7.97 -6.38 14.05
CA GLN A 119 9.23 -7.14 14.05
C GLN A 119 9.27 -8.23 15.13
N ALA A 120 8.42 -8.15 16.15
CA ALA A 120 8.31 -9.17 17.19
C ALA A 120 7.59 -10.44 16.71
N TYR A 121 6.81 -10.40 15.63
CA TYR A 121 6.25 -11.60 15.03
C TYR A 121 7.32 -12.38 14.26
N PRO A 122 7.26 -13.72 14.27
CA PRO A 122 8.12 -14.53 13.43
C PRO A 122 7.98 -14.16 11.94
N PRO A 123 9.05 -14.30 11.14
CA PRO A 123 8.99 -14.09 9.70
C PRO A 123 7.88 -14.88 9.01
N GLY A 124 7.11 -14.22 8.16
CA GLY A 124 5.97 -14.81 7.45
C GLY A 124 4.67 -14.91 8.27
N VAL A 125 4.67 -14.40 9.51
CA VAL A 125 3.50 -14.45 10.38
C VAL A 125 2.88 -13.08 10.56
N ARG A 126 1.54 -13.02 10.42
CA ARG A 126 0.74 -11.79 10.58
C ARG A 126 1.31 -10.62 9.77
N GLU A 127 1.51 -9.46 10.42
CA GLU A 127 2.03 -8.25 9.76
C GLU A 127 3.50 -8.38 9.34
N ASN A 128 4.23 -9.36 9.84
CA ASN A 128 5.64 -9.54 9.47
C ASN A 128 5.81 -10.43 8.22
N GLY A 129 5.25 -9.99 7.11
CA GLY A 129 5.39 -10.63 5.81
C GLY A 129 4.39 -11.75 5.52
N GLY A 130 3.45 -12.05 6.42
CA GLY A 130 2.36 -12.99 6.16
C GLY A 130 1.31 -12.42 5.20
N GLN A 131 0.36 -13.28 4.77
CA GLN A 131 -0.83 -12.81 4.09
C GLN A 131 -1.77 -12.15 5.10
N TYR A 132 -1.83 -10.83 5.07
CA TYR A 132 -2.72 -10.06 5.94
C TYR A 132 -3.98 -9.70 5.16
N SER A 133 -5.09 -10.35 5.46
CA SER A 133 -6.27 -10.40 4.58
C SER A 133 -6.82 -9.03 4.20
N HIS A 134 -6.94 -8.08 5.15
CA HIS A 134 -7.50 -6.78 4.80
C HIS A 134 -6.57 -5.97 3.88
N ALA A 135 -5.26 -6.06 4.03
CA ALA A 135 -4.30 -5.45 3.11
C ALA A 135 -4.34 -6.12 1.73
N GLY A 136 -4.51 -7.44 1.69
CA GLY A 136 -4.75 -8.17 0.46
C GLY A 136 -6.02 -7.73 -0.26
N VAL A 137 -7.10 -7.44 0.48
CA VAL A 137 -8.33 -6.86 -0.08
C VAL A 137 -8.08 -5.46 -0.65
N TRP A 138 -7.27 -4.63 0.00
CA TRP A 138 -6.88 -3.33 -0.57
C TRP A 138 -6.08 -3.48 -1.88
N ALA A 139 -5.19 -4.46 -1.96
CA ALA A 139 -4.48 -4.75 -3.21
C ALA A 139 -5.44 -5.18 -4.33
N LEU A 140 -6.42 -6.03 -4.01
CA LEU A 140 -7.50 -6.40 -4.93
C LEU A 140 -8.29 -5.17 -5.39
N MET A 141 -8.69 -4.31 -4.46
CA MET A 141 -9.42 -3.07 -4.78
C MET A 141 -8.60 -2.14 -5.68
N ALA A 142 -7.30 -2.01 -5.44
CA ALA A 142 -6.40 -1.21 -6.26
C ALA A 142 -6.31 -1.74 -7.70
N GLN A 143 -6.18 -3.06 -7.89
CA GLN A 143 -6.20 -3.70 -9.21
C GLN A 143 -7.54 -3.48 -9.92
N ALA A 144 -8.66 -3.70 -9.22
CA ALA A 144 -10.00 -3.49 -9.77
C ALA A 144 -10.21 -2.03 -10.20
N LYS A 145 -9.82 -1.07 -9.34
CA LYS A 145 -9.91 0.37 -9.64
C LYS A 145 -9.08 0.78 -10.85
N SER A 146 -7.96 0.08 -11.09
CA SER A 146 -7.09 0.33 -12.24
C SER A 146 -7.51 -0.41 -13.52
N GLY A 147 -8.64 -1.13 -13.49
CA GLY A 147 -9.16 -1.88 -14.64
C GLY A 147 -8.49 -3.23 -14.88
N HIS A 148 -7.66 -3.72 -13.95
CA HIS A 148 -6.98 -5.00 -14.05
C HIS A 148 -7.85 -6.13 -13.50
N ALA A 149 -8.94 -6.44 -14.18
CA ALA A 149 -9.96 -7.40 -13.72
C ALA A 149 -9.40 -8.80 -13.42
N ASP A 150 -8.53 -9.32 -14.28
CA ASP A 150 -7.93 -10.66 -14.11
C ASP A 150 -7.02 -10.71 -12.86
N ALA A 151 -6.22 -9.68 -12.62
CA ALA A 151 -5.39 -9.59 -11.43
C ALA A 151 -6.25 -9.47 -10.15
N ALA A 152 -7.29 -8.67 -10.18
CA ALA A 152 -8.23 -8.53 -9.07
C ALA A 152 -8.93 -9.86 -8.75
N TYR A 153 -9.39 -10.60 -9.79
CA TYR A 153 -9.99 -11.93 -9.61
C TYR A 153 -8.99 -12.95 -9.06
N ARG A 154 -7.77 -12.98 -9.58
CA ARG A 154 -6.68 -13.82 -9.05
C ARG A 154 -6.42 -13.55 -7.58
N TYR A 155 -6.35 -12.28 -7.17
CA TYR A 155 -6.17 -11.92 -5.75
C TYR A 155 -7.35 -12.36 -4.89
N PHE A 156 -8.57 -12.23 -5.42
CA PHE A 156 -9.76 -12.75 -4.73
C PHE A 156 -9.64 -14.25 -4.46
N THR A 157 -9.19 -15.06 -5.42
CA THR A 157 -9.03 -16.51 -5.23
C THR A 157 -7.99 -16.83 -4.14
N TYR A 158 -6.90 -16.06 -4.05
CA TYR A 158 -5.87 -16.22 -3.01
C TYR A 158 -6.37 -15.86 -1.60
N LEU A 159 -7.30 -14.92 -1.51
CA LEU A 159 -7.88 -14.47 -0.25
C LEU A 159 -9.10 -15.28 0.20
N SER A 160 -9.75 -15.98 -0.72
CA SER A 160 -10.99 -16.70 -0.46
C SER A 160 -10.73 -18.02 0.29
N PRO A 161 -11.31 -18.20 1.50
CA PRO A 161 -11.18 -19.46 2.23
C PRO A 161 -11.71 -20.68 1.45
N ALA A 162 -12.77 -20.49 0.67
CA ALA A 162 -13.37 -21.57 -0.12
C ALA A 162 -12.40 -22.08 -1.20
N HIS A 163 -11.68 -21.18 -1.89
CA HIS A 163 -10.68 -21.58 -2.88
C HIS A 163 -9.47 -22.26 -2.22
N ARG A 164 -9.04 -21.76 -1.06
CA ARG A 164 -7.91 -22.38 -0.34
C ARG A 164 -8.24 -23.78 0.17
N ALA A 165 -9.44 -23.99 0.70
CA ALA A 165 -9.88 -25.32 1.15
C ALA A 165 -10.01 -26.35 0.02
N ALA A 166 -10.24 -25.89 -1.21
CA ALA A 166 -10.33 -26.79 -2.38
C ALA A 166 -8.95 -27.25 -2.89
N HIS A 167 -7.86 -26.63 -2.45
CA HIS A 167 -6.48 -26.91 -2.87
C HIS A 167 -5.57 -27.38 -1.74
N ALA A 168 -6.12 -27.61 -0.56
CA ALA A 168 -5.45 -28.22 0.59
C ALA A 168 -5.72 -29.73 0.60
#